data_8bf9795993e93da76f9d9284de8013ad
#
_entry.id   8bf9795993e93da76f9d9284de8013ad
#
_cell.length_a   1.000
_cell.length_b   1.000
_cell.length_c   1.000
_cell.angle_alpha   90.00
_cell.angle_beta   90.00
_cell.angle_gamma   90.00
#
_symmetry.space_group_name_H-M   'P 1'
#
loop_
_entity.id
_entity.type
_entity.pdbx_description
1 polymer ?
#
loop_
_entity_poly.entity_id
_entity_poly.type
_entity_poly.pdbx_seq_one_letter_code
_entity_poly.pdbx_strand_id
1 'polypeptide(L)'
;MIEKENIFEELNPLFDSPTIKPSFKKVHVVLALCVFEENKDGIGRYRLQKELEIGSGTAKSLIKKLNRDVNFITVLTDKNIRKGHILTKVGLDFVKKLKEKFHLIGDGDPLVLKEIVIKPEGNYSYLSYVRDVADKISNGIDQRDAAIKIGGVGATCLLYDGKDLIFPSLLLSQNKKEQMKVEDDVLAYISTHLNNKNLKLKKNDVIIIGLGETTEKARLAALNASLTLL
;
A
#
# COMPACT_ATOMS: atom_id res chain seq x y z
N MET A 1 -11.29 -24.10 13.54
CA MET A 1 -10.70 -23.23 12.51
C MET A 1 -11.19 -21.82 12.82
N ILE A 2 -10.31 -20.90 13.22
CA ILE A 2 -10.68 -19.51 13.39
C ILE A 2 -10.81 -18.96 11.98
N GLU A 3 -12.02 -18.58 11.55
CA GLU A 3 -12.22 -17.85 10.30
C GLU A 3 -11.31 -16.62 10.35
N LYS A 4 -10.39 -16.51 9.36
CA LYS A 4 -9.59 -15.30 9.21
C LYS A 4 -10.56 -14.19 8.84
N GLU A 5 -10.87 -13.33 9.81
CA GLU A 5 -11.73 -12.17 9.63
C GLU A 5 -11.19 -11.36 8.44
N ASN A 6 -11.99 -11.23 7.40
CA ASN A 6 -11.60 -10.44 6.21
C ASN A 6 -11.64 -8.96 6.58
N ILE A 7 -10.49 -8.39 6.87
CA ILE A 7 -10.32 -6.99 7.28
C ILE A 7 -11.05 -5.98 6.37
N PHE A 8 -11.38 -6.38 5.14
CA PHE A 8 -12.02 -5.50 4.15
C PHE A 8 -13.55 -5.59 4.14
N GLU A 9 -14.18 -6.42 4.96
CA GLU A 9 -15.65 -6.50 5.03
C GLU A 9 -16.29 -5.17 5.42
N GLU A 10 -15.65 -4.41 6.31
CA GLU A 10 -16.10 -3.07 6.70
C GLU A 10 -16.13 -2.08 5.52
N LEU A 11 -15.46 -2.38 4.39
CA LEU A 11 -15.47 -1.56 3.19
C LEU A 11 -16.60 -1.90 2.21
N ASN A 12 -17.29 -3.03 2.37
CA ASN A 12 -18.31 -3.50 1.43
C ASN A 12 -19.40 -2.44 1.17
N PRO A 13 -19.92 -1.71 2.16
CA PRO A 13 -20.93 -0.68 1.91
C PRO A 13 -20.49 0.42 0.93
N LEU A 14 -19.18 0.66 0.81
CA LEU A 14 -18.65 1.65 -0.14
C LEU A 14 -18.84 1.22 -1.60
N PHE A 15 -18.92 -0.08 -1.86
CA PHE A 15 -19.02 -0.68 -3.20
C PHE A 15 -20.43 -1.14 -3.53
N ASP A 16 -21.31 -1.22 -2.54
CA ASP A 16 -22.72 -1.55 -2.75
C ASP A 16 -23.43 -0.38 -3.43
N SER A 17 -23.94 -0.64 -4.61
CA SER A 17 -24.75 0.32 -5.34
C SER A 17 -25.73 -0.41 -6.24
N PRO A 18 -27.04 -0.13 -6.13
CA PRO A 18 -28.06 -0.79 -6.94
C PRO A 18 -28.01 -0.36 -8.40
N THR A 19 -27.35 0.75 -8.73
CA THR A 19 -27.39 1.34 -10.08
C THR A 19 -26.02 1.49 -10.73
N ILE A 20 -25.09 2.19 -10.09
CA ILE A 20 -23.78 2.52 -10.67
C ILE A 20 -22.67 2.12 -9.71
N LYS A 21 -21.76 1.25 -10.17
CA LYS A 21 -20.57 0.89 -9.39
C LYS A 21 -19.66 2.11 -9.21
N PRO A 22 -19.04 2.29 -8.02
CA PRO A 22 -18.06 3.34 -7.81
C PRO A 22 -16.90 3.27 -8.80
N SER A 23 -16.42 4.42 -9.27
CA SER A 23 -15.25 4.51 -10.15
C SER A 23 -13.92 4.38 -9.39
N PHE A 24 -13.93 4.42 -8.06
CA PHE A 24 -12.76 4.12 -7.23
C PHE A 24 -12.69 2.63 -6.89
N LYS A 25 -11.46 2.15 -6.65
CA LYS A 25 -11.16 0.76 -6.26
C LYS A 25 -10.80 0.68 -4.76
N LYS A 26 -10.72 -0.53 -4.20
CA LYS A 26 -10.31 -0.78 -2.81
C LYS A 26 -9.00 -0.07 -2.45
N VAL A 27 -8.00 -0.11 -3.33
CA VAL A 27 -6.71 0.56 -3.12
C VAL A 27 -6.86 2.06 -2.89
N HIS A 28 -7.76 2.75 -3.61
CA HIS A 28 -8.01 4.18 -3.40
C HIS A 28 -8.64 4.46 -2.02
N VAL A 29 -9.52 3.57 -1.54
CA VAL A 29 -10.11 3.66 -0.19
C VAL A 29 -9.02 3.52 0.87
N VAL A 30 -8.21 2.47 0.77
CA VAL A 30 -7.15 2.20 1.74
C VAL A 30 -6.11 3.31 1.73
N LEU A 31 -5.67 3.77 0.55
CA LEU A 31 -4.74 4.88 0.44
C LEU A 31 -5.33 6.19 1.01
N ALA A 32 -6.60 6.49 0.73
CA ALA A 32 -7.27 7.65 1.31
C ALA A 32 -7.22 7.65 2.83
N LEU A 33 -7.50 6.50 3.46
CA LEU A 33 -7.46 6.36 4.91
C LEU A 33 -6.04 6.55 5.47
N CYS A 34 -5.00 6.02 4.80
CA CYS A 34 -3.61 6.28 5.15
C CYS A 34 -3.27 7.77 5.05
N VAL A 35 -3.69 8.43 3.96
CA VAL A 35 -3.45 9.87 3.73
C VAL A 35 -4.18 10.71 4.79
N PHE A 36 -5.41 10.37 5.17
CA PHE A 36 -6.10 11.06 6.25
C PHE A 36 -5.40 10.88 7.60
N GLU A 37 -4.87 9.71 7.88
CA GLU A 37 -4.13 9.44 9.14
C GLU A 37 -2.81 10.24 9.21
N GLU A 38 -2.14 10.43 8.09
CA GLU A 38 -0.94 11.26 7.97
C GLU A 38 -1.23 12.76 8.10
N ASN A 39 -2.49 13.20 7.90
CA ASN A 39 -2.88 14.62 7.84
C ASN A 39 -3.95 14.96 8.88
N LYS A 40 -3.56 15.00 10.15
CA LYS A 40 -4.46 15.26 11.29
C LYS A 40 -5.09 16.66 11.29
N ASP A 41 -4.46 17.61 10.61
CA ASP A 41 -4.95 18.98 10.47
C ASP A 41 -6.00 19.15 9.36
N GLY A 42 -6.38 18.03 8.74
CA GLY A 42 -7.39 17.95 7.71
C GLY A 42 -6.83 18.06 6.28
N ILE A 43 -7.43 17.28 5.40
CA ILE A 43 -7.08 17.29 3.98
C ILE A 43 -8.30 17.62 3.12
N GLY A 44 -8.10 18.53 2.16
CA GLY A 44 -9.11 18.93 1.21
C GLY A 44 -9.20 17.97 0.01
N ARG A 45 -10.35 18.02 -0.69
CA ARG A 45 -10.62 17.16 -1.85
C ARG A 45 -9.54 17.23 -2.94
N TYR A 46 -9.05 18.42 -3.28
CA TYR A 46 -8.08 18.59 -4.37
C TYR A 46 -6.74 17.92 -4.06
N ARG A 47 -6.26 18.03 -2.83
CA ARG A 47 -5.05 17.32 -2.40
C ARG A 47 -5.27 15.82 -2.39
N LEU A 48 -6.39 15.33 -1.83
CA LEU A 48 -6.72 13.91 -1.83
C LEU A 48 -6.83 13.37 -3.27
N GLN A 49 -7.44 14.10 -4.19
CA GLN A 49 -7.52 13.74 -5.61
C GLN A 49 -6.13 13.47 -6.21
N LYS A 50 -5.16 14.35 -5.93
CA LYS A 50 -3.78 14.21 -6.40
C LYS A 50 -3.11 12.98 -5.79
N GLU A 51 -3.18 12.83 -4.46
CA GLU A 51 -2.59 11.68 -3.74
C GLU A 51 -3.11 10.32 -4.22
N LEU A 52 -4.35 10.27 -4.70
CA LEU A 52 -5.00 9.04 -5.16
C LEU A 52 -4.95 8.84 -6.68
N GLU A 53 -4.41 9.78 -7.44
CA GLU A 53 -4.40 9.74 -8.91
C GLU A 53 -5.80 9.46 -9.53
N ILE A 54 -6.85 10.13 -8.99
CA ILE A 54 -8.25 9.95 -9.42
C ILE A 54 -8.87 11.26 -9.87
N GLY A 55 -9.93 11.18 -10.67
CA GLY A 55 -10.68 12.35 -11.12
C GLY A 55 -11.46 13.04 -9.99
N SER A 56 -11.73 14.34 -10.17
CA SER A 56 -12.44 15.18 -9.17
C SER A 56 -13.80 14.62 -8.75
N GLY A 57 -14.58 14.08 -9.71
CA GLY A 57 -15.86 13.43 -9.44
C GLY A 57 -15.72 12.18 -8.58
N THR A 58 -14.72 11.36 -8.88
CA THR A 58 -14.38 10.15 -8.12
C THR A 58 -13.96 10.50 -6.68
N ALA A 59 -13.11 11.51 -6.50
CA ALA A 59 -12.70 11.97 -5.18
C ALA A 59 -13.89 12.49 -4.36
N LYS A 60 -14.79 13.25 -4.99
CA LYS A 60 -16.04 13.72 -4.35
C LYS A 60 -16.93 12.56 -3.91
N SER A 61 -17.09 11.55 -4.77
CA SER A 61 -17.88 10.35 -4.45
C SER A 61 -17.26 9.56 -3.30
N LEU A 62 -15.95 9.32 -3.34
CA LEU A 62 -15.21 8.62 -2.30
C LEU A 62 -15.36 9.30 -0.93
N ILE A 63 -15.11 10.62 -0.85
CA ILE A 63 -15.28 11.41 0.37
C ILE A 63 -16.71 11.29 0.90
N LYS A 64 -17.73 11.43 0.01
CA LYS A 64 -19.13 11.31 0.40
C LYS A 64 -19.43 9.95 1.03
N LYS A 65 -18.96 8.86 0.40
CA LYS A 65 -19.19 7.50 0.87
C LYS A 65 -18.40 7.21 2.16
N LEU A 66 -17.14 7.61 2.28
CA LEU A 66 -16.36 7.47 3.50
C LEU A 66 -16.99 8.19 4.70
N ASN A 67 -17.63 9.34 4.46
CA ASN A 67 -18.29 10.09 5.52
C ASN A 67 -19.67 9.52 5.88
N ARG A 68 -20.49 9.15 4.90
CA ARG A 68 -21.91 8.82 5.09
C ARG A 68 -22.18 7.34 5.26
N ASP A 69 -21.52 6.50 4.45
CA ASP A 69 -21.87 5.08 4.35
C ASP A 69 -21.15 4.26 5.44
N VAL A 70 -19.91 4.64 5.80
CA VAL A 70 -19.08 3.92 6.79
C VAL A 70 -18.62 4.79 7.98
N ASN A 71 -18.86 6.11 7.92
CA ASN A 71 -18.48 7.06 8.97
C ASN A 71 -16.99 7.03 9.35
N PHE A 72 -16.10 6.79 8.37
CA PHE A 72 -14.66 6.74 8.61
C PHE A 72 -14.00 8.11 8.66
N ILE A 73 -14.63 9.13 8.06
CA ILE A 73 -14.13 10.51 8.06
C ILE A 73 -15.22 11.49 8.43
N THR A 74 -14.79 12.65 8.93
CA THR A 74 -15.67 13.79 9.21
C THR A 74 -15.05 15.09 8.76
N VAL A 75 -15.84 16.15 8.68
CA VAL A 75 -15.35 17.51 8.33
C VAL A 75 -14.71 18.14 9.56
N LEU A 76 -13.46 18.58 9.40
CA LEU A 76 -12.81 19.42 10.42
C LEU A 76 -13.23 20.87 10.19
N THR A 77 -13.81 21.49 11.21
CA THR A 77 -14.21 22.89 11.20
C THR A 77 -13.52 23.62 12.36
N ASP A 78 -12.89 24.75 12.08
CA ASP A 78 -12.30 25.63 13.08
C ASP A 78 -12.79 27.05 12.83
N LYS A 79 -13.38 27.72 13.86
CA LYS A 79 -13.94 29.07 13.78
C LYS A 79 -14.83 29.28 12.54
N ASN A 80 -15.69 28.33 12.24
CA ASN A 80 -16.57 28.30 11.05
C ASN A 80 -15.86 28.16 9.69
N ILE A 81 -14.55 27.92 9.66
CA ILE A 81 -13.78 27.65 8.45
C ILE A 81 -13.60 26.14 8.32
N ARG A 82 -13.98 25.58 7.16
CA ARG A 82 -13.74 24.17 6.85
C ARG A 82 -12.28 23.95 6.48
N LYS A 83 -11.55 23.16 7.28
CA LYS A 83 -10.14 22.82 7.05
C LYS A 83 -9.95 21.52 6.23
N GLY A 84 -11.02 20.83 5.87
CA GLY A 84 -10.98 19.57 5.13
C GLY A 84 -11.63 18.43 5.92
N HIS A 85 -11.13 17.21 5.70
CA HIS A 85 -11.64 16.01 6.37
C HIS A 85 -10.53 15.35 7.19
N ILE A 86 -10.93 14.73 8.29
CA ILE A 86 -10.07 13.96 9.20
C ILE A 86 -10.73 12.60 9.47
N LEU A 87 -9.96 11.63 9.97
CA LEU A 87 -10.50 10.36 10.43
C LEU A 87 -11.38 10.55 11.69
N THR A 88 -12.47 9.82 11.73
CA THR A 88 -13.25 9.60 12.97
C THR A 88 -12.54 8.55 13.83
N LYS A 89 -13.08 8.29 15.04
CA LYS A 89 -12.62 7.17 15.85
C LYS A 89 -12.77 5.83 15.13
N VAL A 90 -13.88 5.60 14.44
CA VAL A 90 -14.12 4.38 13.64
C VAL A 90 -13.08 4.23 12.55
N GLY A 91 -12.81 5.31 11.79
CA GLY A 91 -11.77 5.31 10.76
C GLY A 91 -10.37 5.06 11.31
N LEU A 92 -10.02 5.64 12.47
CA LEU A 92 -8.75 5.40 13.15
C LEU A 92 -8.59 3.95 13.60
N ASP A 93 -9.65 3.34 14.15
CA ASP A 93 -9.61 1.95 14.59
C ASP A 93 -9.46 1.00 13.38
N PHE A 94 -10.11 1.30 12.26
CA PHE A 94 -9.91 0.56 11.02
C PHE A 94 -8.46 0.69 10.48
N VAL A 95 -7.89 1.88 10.45
CA VAL A 95 -6.48 2.08 10.05
C VAL A 95 -5.52 1.33 10.96
N LYS A 96 -5.78 1.26 12.27
CA LYS A 96 -4.97 0.44 13.20
C LYS A 96 -5.01 -1.04 12.81
N LYS A 97 -6.18 -1.61 12.53
CA LYS A 97 -6.31 -3.01 12.05
C LYS A 97 -5.51 -3.23 10.76
N LEU A 98 -5.57 -2.28 9.80
CA LEU A 98 -4.76 -2.33 8.58
C LEU A 98 -3.27 -2.38 8.91
N LYS A 99 -2.79 -1.53 9.81
CA LYS A 99 -1.38 -1.43 10.21
C LYS A 99 -0.86 -2.65 10.98
N GLU A 100 -1.73 -3.52 11.47
CA GLU A 100 -1.33 -4.83 11.98
C GLU A 100 -0.85 -5.76 10.85
N LYS A 101 -1.30 -5.53 9.61
CA LYS A 101 -1.01 -6.37 8.44
C LYS A 101 0.00 -5.75 7.49
N PHE A 102 -0.09 -4.45 7.22
CA PHE A 102 0.83 -3.79 6.29
C PHE A 102 1.14 -2.35 6.69
N HIS A 103 2.24 -1.82 6.14
CA HIS A 103 2.63 -0.42 6.26
C HIS A 103 3.14 0.13 4.93
N LEU A 104 2.74 1.34 4.61
CA LEU A 104 3.40 2.17 3.60
C LEU A 104 4.64 2.78 4.25
N ILE A 105 5.82 2.53 3.67
CA ILE A 105 7.10 2.88 4.30
C ILE A 105 7.58 4.26 3.82
N GLY A 106 7.71 4.46 2.54
CA GLY A 106 8.19 5.71 1.95
C GLY A 106 8.79 5.52 0.57
N ASP A 107 9.30 6.62 0.03
CA ASP A 107 9.97 6.62 -1.26
C ASP A 107 11.25 5.79 -1.21
N GLY A 108 11.53 5.09 -2.30
CA GLY A 108 12.75 4.30 -2.45
C GLY A 108 13.87 5.15 -3.06
N ASP A 109 15.09 4.96 -2.58
CA ASP A 109 16.27 5.57 -3.16
C ASP A 109 16.66 4.83 -4.45
N PRO A 110 16.65 5.50 -5.62
CA PRO A 110 16.97 4.86 -6.89
C PRO A 110 18.43 4.38 -6.96
N LEU A 111 19.35 4.98 -6.20
CA LEU A 111 20.77 4.55 -6.20
C LEU A 111 20.95 3.23 -5.45
N VAL A 112 20.21 3.03 -4.35
CA VAL A 112 20.26 1.79 -3.57
C VAL A 112 19.48 0.66 -4.26
N LEU A 113 18.36 1.00 -4.90
CA LEU A 113 17.46 0.00 -5.48
C LEU A 113 17.77 -0.34 -6.94
N LYS A 114 18.80 0.24 -7.55
CA LYS A 114 19.13 0.10 -8.98
C LYS A 114 19.32 -1.33 -9.47
N GLU A 115 19.86 -2.21 -8.62
CA GLU A 115 20.15 -3.61 -8.98
C GLU A 115 18.94 -4.54 -8.83
N ILE A 116 17.90 -4.08 -8.09
CA ILE A 116 16.73 -4.90 -7.77
C ILE A 116 15.46 -4.43 -8.48
N VAL A 117 15.50 -3.26 -9.10
CA VAL A 117 14.36 -2.66 -9.80
C VAL A 117 14.62 -2.66 -11.31
N ILE A 118 13.71 -3.25 -12.09
CA ILE A 118 13.81 -3.25 -13.56
C ILE A 118 13.52 -1.83 -14.07
N LYS A 119 14.44 -1.28 -14.87
CA LYS A 119 14.36 0.07 -15.47
C LYS A 119 14.20 1.18 -14.41
N PRO A 120 15.20 1.38 -13.53
CA PRO A 120 15.12 2.40 -12.49
C PRO A 120 15.13 3.83 -13.05
N GLU A 121 15.69 4.05 -14.24
CA GLU A 121 15.77 5.37 -14.86
C GLU A 121 14.39 5.92 -15.24
N GLY A 122 14.07 7.11 -14.75
CA GLY A 122 12.82 7.80 -15.02
C GLY A 122 11.60 7.28 -14.24
N ASN A 123 11.79 6.29 -13.35
CA ASN A 123 10.73 5.78 -12.50
C ASN A 123 10.98 6.13 -11.03
N TYR A 124 9.89 6.44 -10.34
CA TYR A 124 9.87 6.53 -8.89
C TYR A 124 9.60 5.16 -8.29
N SER A 125 10.12 4.92 -7.11
CA SER A 125 9.85 3.71 -6.33
C SER A 125 9.25 4.06 -4.98
N TYR A 126 8.38 3.18 -4.45
CA TYR A 126 7.78 3.32 -3.15
C TYR A 126 7.77 1.98 -2.43
N LEU A 127 8.19 1.97 -1.16
CA LEU A 127 8.29 0.75 -0.37
C LEU A 127 7.02 0.54 0.46
N SER A 128 6.57 -0.69 0.51
CA SER A 128 5.60 -1.15 1.49
C SER A 128 6.06 -2.45 2.15
N TYR A 129 5.58 -2.68 3.35
CA TYR A 129 5.89 -3.82 4.21
C TYR A 129 4.62 -4.56 4.56
N VAL A 130 4.60 -5.88 4.36
CA VAL A 130 3.47 -6.75 4.64
C VAL A 130 3.93 -7.88 5.56
N ARG A 131 3.20 -8.10 6.64
CA ARG A 131 3.59 -9.04 7.69
C ARG A 131 3.12 -10.45 7.40
N ASP A 132 4.01 -11.41 7.61
CA ASP A 132 3.73 -12.85 7.67
C ASP A 132 2.88 -13.38 6.51
N VAL A 133 3.33 -13.09 5.27
CA VAL A 133 2.60 -13.44 4.05
C VAL A 133 3.51 -14.00 2.93
N ALA A 134 4.75 -14.36 3.24
CA ALA A 134 5.68 -14.89 2.23
C ALA A 134 5.16 -16.17 1.57
N ASP A 135 4.37 -16.98 2.30
CA ASP A 135 3.72 -18.20 1.81
C ASP A 135 2.67 -17.94 0.73
N LYS A 136 2.16 -16.71 0.62
CA LYS A 136 1.19 -16.31 -0.40
C LYS A 136 1.83 -15.87 -1.71
N ILE A 137 3.15 -15.76 -1.77
CA ILE A 137 3.88 -15.33 -2.98
C ILE A 137 4.50 -16.56 -3.64
N SER A 138 4.10 -16.84 -4.87
CA SER A 138 4.74 -17.88 -5.69
C SER A 138 5.98 -17.34 -6.43
N ASN A 139 5.79 -16.28 -7.20
CA ASN A 139 6.84 -15.70 -8.07
C ASN A 139 6.76 -14.17 -8.22
N GLY A 140 5.85 -13.50 -7.53
CA GLY A 140 5.65 -12.04 -7.56
C GLY A 140 4.93 -11.50 -8.81
N ILE A 141 4.51 -12.36 -9.74
CA ILE A 141 3.80 -11.93 -10.97
C ILE A 141 2.47 -11.30 -10.64
N ASP A 142 1.69 -11.88 -9.74
CA ASP A 142 0.38 -11.34 -9.33
C ASP A 142 0.50 -9.94 -8.74
N GLN A 143 1.55 -9.71 -7.95
CA GLN A 143 1.85 -8.41 -7.34
C GLN A 143 2.25 -7.39 -8.40
N ARG A 144 3.13 -7.77 -9.34
CA ARG A 144 3.51 -6.93 -10.48
C ARG A 144 2.29 -6.56 -11.31
N ASP A 145 1.45 -7.53 -11.66
CA ASP A 145 0.27 -7.30 -12.49
C ASP A 145 -0.77 -6.43 -11.77
N ALA A 146 -0.91 -6.59 -10.45
CA ALA A 146 -1.74 -5.70 -9.65
C ALA A 146 -1.22 -4.25 -9.68
N ALA A 147 0.08 -4.05 -9.57
CA ALA A 147 0.70 -2.72 -9.70
C ALA A 147 0.42 -2.09 -11.07
N ILE A 148 0.57 -2.85 -12.15
CA ILE A 148 0.29 -2.38 -13.53
C ILE A 148 -1.18 -2.05 -13.71
N LYS A 149 -2.11 -2.86 -13.20
CA LYS A 149 -3.58 -2.63 -13.28
C LYS A 149 -4.05 -1.34 -12.62
N ILE A 150 -3.25 -0.73 -11.75
CA ILE A 150 -3.58 0.56 -11.12
C ILE A 150 -2.85 1.75 -11.75
N GLY A 151 -2.08 1.53 -12.80
CA GLY A 151 -1.34 2.58 -13.50
C GLY A 151 0.11 2.74 -13.05
N GLY A 152 0.63 1.79 -12.27
CA GLY A 152 2.05 1.67 -11.99
C GLY A 152 2.82 1.04 -13.16
N VAL A 153 4.14 1.08 -13.10
CA VAL A 153 5.05 0.44 -14.06
C VAL A 153 5.27 -1.04 -13.71
N GLY A 154 5.18 -1.38 -12.43
CA GLY A 154 5.34 -2.73 -11.92
C GLY A 154 5.54 -2.77 -10.42
N ALA A 155 5.91 -3.94 -9.90
CA ALA A 155 6.34 -4.11 -8.53
C ALA A 155 7.36 -5.25 -8.43
N THR A 156 8.31 -5.10 -7.49
CA THR A 156 9.25 -6.14 -7.07
C THR A 156 8.88 -6.61 -5.66
N CYS A 157 8.90 -7.92 -5.42
CA CYS A 157 8.67 -8.51 -4.11
C CYS A 157 9.98 -9.07 -3.56
N LEU A 158 10.24 -8.85 -2.27
CA LEU A 158 11.34 -9.42 -1.53
C LEU A 158 10.79 -10.12 -0.29
N LEU A 159 11.22 -11.36 -0.07
CA LEU A 159 10.80 -12.19 1.05
C LEU A 159 11.91 -12.16 2.11
N TYR A 160 11.56 -12.00 3.39
CA TYR A 160 12.53 -12.10 4.47
C TYR A 160 12.51 -13.50 5.06
N ASP A 161 13.62 -14.24 4.93
CA ASP A 161 13.74 -15.62 5.40
C ASP A 161 14.08 -15.77 6.90
N GLY A 162 14.30 -14.63 7.57
CA GLY A 162 14.74 -14.51 8.96
C GLY A 162 16.19 -14.03 9.10
N LYS A 163 16.93 -13.94 7.97
CA LYS A 163 18.30 -13.44 7.90
C LYS A 163 18.50 -12.48 6.73
N ASP A 164 18.08 -12.90 5.54
CA ASP A 164 18.31 -12.18 4.28
C ASP A 164 16.99 -11.82 3.59
N LEU A 165 17.01 -10.80 2.73
CA LEU A 165 15.95 -10.53 1.77
C LEU A 165 16.27 -11.29 0.48
N ILE A 166 15.32 -12.08 0.00
CA ILE A 166 15.45 -12.95 -1.16
C ILE A 166 14.33 -12.66 -2.18
N PHE A 167 14.63 -12.88 -3.45
CA PHE A 167 13.60 -12.84 -4.48
C PHE A 167 12.73 -14.10 -4.40
N PRO A 168 11.40 -14.02 -4.69
CA PRO A 168 10.58 -15.20 -4.80
C PRO A 168 11.11 -16.05 -5.94
N SER A 169 11.50 -17.30 -5.64
CA SER A 169 12.00 -18.23 -6.66
C SER A 169 10.86 -18.72 -7.53
N LEU A 170 11.05 -18.72 -8.85
CA LEU A 170 10.23 -19.52 -9.74
C LEU A 170 10.39 -20.99 -9.35
N LEU A 171 9.30 -21.66 -8.96
CA LEU A 171 9.26 -23.08 -8.61
C LEU A 171 9.65 -24.05 -9.76
N LEU A 172 10.28 -23.56 -10.81
CA LEU A 172 10.67 -24.32 -11.99
C LEU A 172 12.04 -25.00 -11.89
N SER A 173 12.84 -24.72 -10.88
CA SER A 173 14.08 -25.47 -10.64
C SER A 173 13.92 -26.39 -9.45
N GLN A 174 13.87 -27.69 -9.68
CA GLN A 174 13.90 -28.76 -8.66
C GLN A 174 15.19 -28.77 -7.82
N ASN A 175 16.13 -27.88 -8.12
CA ASN A 175 17.36 -27.68 -7.37
C ASN A 175 17.18 -26.47 -6.44
N LYS A 176 17.03 -26.70 -5.15
CA LYS A 176 17.05 -25.75 -4.04
C LYS A 176 18.36 -24.94 -3.90
N LYS A 177 19.17 -24.83 -4.95
CA LYS A 177 20.46 -24.14 -4.93
C LYS A 177 20.31 -22.81 -5.65
N GLU A 178 20.44 -21.73 -4.87
CA GLU A 178 20.53 -20.32 -5.23
C GLU A 178 19.19 -19.56 -5.29
N GLN A 179 18.56 -19.40 -4.13
CA GLN A 179 17.65 -18.25 -3.95
C GLN A 179 18.50 -16.99 -4.13
N MET A 180 18.14 -16.15 -5.11
CA MET A 180 18.85 -14.91 -5.37
C MET A 180 18.58 -13.94 -4.21
N LYS A 181 19.61 -13.66 -3.44
CA LYS A 181 19.60 -12.77 -2.28
C LYS A 181 19.88 -11.34 -2.77
N VAL A 182 19.30 -10.33 -2.13
CA VAL A 182 19.70 -8.93 -2.31
C VAL A 182 21.01 -8.66 -1.56
N GLU A 183 21.70 -7.60 -1.94
CA GLU A 183 22.92 -7.17 -1.28
C GLU A 183 22.67 -6.66 0.14
N ASP A 184 23.68 -6.73 1.01
CA ASP A 184 23.54 -6.40 2.42
C ASP A 184 23.26 -4.91 2.66
N ASP A 185 23.66 -4.02 1.75
CA ASP A 185 23.35 -2.59 1.78
C ASP A 185 21.86 -2.31 1.54
N VAL A 186 21.21 -3.06 0.64
CA VAL A 186 19.77 -2.98 0.42
C VAL A 186 19.00 -3.44 1.67
N LEU A 187 19.43 -4.55 2.30
CA LEU A 187 18.83 -5.01 3.54
C LEU A 187 19.00 -3.97 4.68
N ALA A 188 20.18 -3.37 4.81
CA ALA A 188 20.46 -2.31 5.78
C ALA A 188 19.60 -1.07 5.54
N TYR A 189 19.48 -0.64 4.28
CA TYR A 189 18.64 0.46 3.87
C TYR A 189 17.18 0.25 4.26
N ILE A 190 16.58 -0.88 3.86
CA ILE A 190 15.19 -1.22 4.17
C ILE A 190 14.98 -1.32 5.68
N SER A 191 15.91 -1.97 6.41
CA SER A 191 15.84 -2.10 7.87
C SER A 191 15.86 -0.74 8.56
N THR A 192 16.65 0.22 8.08
CA THR A 192 16.69 1.59 8.59
C THR A 192 15.34 2.29 8.42
N HIS A 193 14.72 2.18 7.23
CA HIS A 193 13.40 2.76 6.98
C HIS A 193 12.30 2.17 7.86
N LEU A 194 12.35 0.86 8.11
CA LEU A 194 11.43 0.18 9.02
C LEU A 194 11.64 0.63 10.47
N ASN A 195 12.89 0.70 10.92
CA ASN A 195 13.23 1.15 12.29
C ASN A 195 12.75 2.58 12.57
N ASN A 196 12.81 3.48 11.60
CA ASN A 196 12.28 4.85 11.71
C ASN A 196 10.77 4.87 11.94
N LYS A 197 10.06 3.80 11.62
CA LYS A 197 8.63 3.60 11.89
C LYS A 197 8.35 2.65 13.06
N ASN A 198 9.38 2.30 13.86
CA ASN A 198 9.30 1.32 14.95
C ASN A 198 8.86 -0.08 14.48
N LEU A 199 9.26 -0.45 13.25
CA LEU A 199 9.00 -1.75 12.65
C LEU A 199 10.31 -2.54 12.56
N LYS A 200 10.21 -3.87 12.59
CA LYS A 200 11.35 -4.79 12.39
C LYS A 200 10.92 -5.93 11.51
N LEU A 201 11.81 -6.36 10.62
CA LEU A 201 11.62 -7.56 9.80
C LEU A 201 11.55 -8.80 10.68
N LYS A 202 10.62 -9.67 10.37
CA LYS A 202 10.48 -11.02 10.92
C LYS A 202 10.40 -12.01 9.78
N LYS A 203 10.78 -13.25 10.04
CA LYS A 203 10.65 -14.34 9.06
C LYS A 203 9.22 -14.36 8.48
N ASN A 204 9.10 -14.60 7.19
CA ASN A 204 7.89 -14.56 6.38
C ASN A 204 7.31 -13.16 6.09
N ASP A 205 7.96 -12.09 6.54
CA ASP A 205 7.58 -10.75 6.12
C ASP A 205 7.97 -10.50 4.66
N VAL A 206 7.25 -9.57 4.04
CA VAL A 206 7.43 -9.22 2.62
C VAL A 206 7.65 -7.72 2.48
N ILE A 207 8.64 -7.34 1.68
CA ILE A 207 8.82 -5.98 1.18
C ILE A 207 8.33 -5.93 -0.26
N ILE A 208 7.48 -4.97 -0.58
CA ILE A 208 7.05 -4.68 -1.94
C ILE A 208 7.55 -3.31 -2.33
N ILE A 209 8.22 -3.25 -3.48
CA ILE A 209 8.72 -2.03 -4.10
C ILE A 209 7.85 -1.77 -5.32
N GLY A 210 6.89 -0.85 -5.20
CA GLY A 210 6.06 -0.41 -6.31
C GLY A 210 6.76 0.63 -7.17
N LEU A 211 6.55 0.57 -8.47
CA LEU A 211 7.17 1.45 -9.46
C LEU A 211 6.11 2.27 -10.19
N GLY A 212 6.40 3.54 -10.45
CA GLY A 212 5.53 4.46 -11.16
C GLY A 212 6.26 5.62 -11.81
N GLU A 213 5.63 6.27 -12.78
CA GLU A 213 6.14 7.49 -13.43
C GLU A 213 6.10 8.72 -12.50
N THR A 214 5.35 8.63 -11.41
CA THR A 214 5.29 9.63 -10.33
C THR A 214 5.33 8.92 -8.98
N THR A 215 5.67 9.65 -7.91
CA THR A 215 5.65 9.12 -6.54
C THR A 215 4.26 8.61 -6.16
N GLU A 216 3.21 9.32 -6.55
CA GLU A 216 1.83 8.93 -6.27
C GLU A 216 1.46 7.60 -6.95
N LYS A 217 1.87 7.41 -8.23
CA LYS A 217 1.68 6.15 -8.95
C LYS A 217 2.51 5.01 -8.35
N ALA A 218 3.76 5.27 -7.96
CA ALA A 218 4.60 4.28 -7.29
C ALA A 218 3.99 3.83 -5.94
N ARG A 219 3.45 4.78 -5.16
CA ARG A 219 2.75 4.53 -3.90
C ARG A 219 1.49 3.69 -4.10
N LEU A 220 0.67 4.01 -5.12
CA LEU A 220 -0.51 3.22 -5.49
C LEU A 220 -0.12 1.81 -5.95
N ALA A 221 0.94 1.68 -6.75
CA ALA A 221 1.47 0.41 -7.22
C ALA A 221 1.89 -0.49 -6.05
N ALA A 222 2.71 0.05 -5.13
CA ALA A 222 3.15 -0.66 -3.93
C ALA A 222 1.96 -1.13 -3.09
N LEU A 223 0.99 -0.24 -2.84
CA LEU A 223 -0.18 -0.58 -2.06
C LEU A 223 -1.04 -1.63 -2.76
N ASN A 224 -1.36 -1.47 -4.06
CA ASN A 224 -2.23 -2.42 -4.76
C ASN A 224 -1.60 -3.81 -4.86
N ALA A 225 -0.27 -3.89 -5.03
CA ALA A 225 0.47 -5.13 -4.95
C ALA A 225 0.40 -5.75 -3.54
N SER A 226 0.53 -4.95 -2.48
CA SER A 226 0.41 -5.41 -1.08
C SER A 226 -0.99 -5.97 -0.77
N LEU A 227 -2.05 -5.34 -1.30
CA LEU A 227 -3.43 -5.77 -1.06
C LEU A 227 -3.75 -7.13 -1.67
N THR A 228 -2.95 -7.66 -2.59
CA THR A 228 -3.11 -9.03 -3.12
C THR A 228 -2.76 -10.10 -2.09
N LEU A 229 -2.04 -9.72 -1.04
CA LEU A 229 -1.54 -10.61 0.01
C LEU A 229 -2.40 -10.60 1.28
N LEU A 230 -3.35 -9.69 1.38
CA LEU A 230 -4.23 -9.52 2.54
C LEU A 230 -5.61 -10.15 2.28
#